data_cbf3a78bbd2bc2a7f488a0e9cc287a78
#
_entry.id   cbf3a78bbd2bc2a7f488a0e9cc287a78
#
_cell.length_a   1.000
_cell.length_b   1.000
_cell.length_c   1.000
_cell.angle_alpha   90.00
_cell.angle_beta   90.00
_cell.angle_gamma   90.00
#
_symmetry.space_group_name_H-M   'P 1'
#
loop_
_entity.id
_entity.type
_entity.pdbx_description
1 polymer ?
#
loop_
_entity_poly.entity_id
_entity_poly.type
_entity_poly.pdbx_seq_one_letter_code
_entity_poly.pdbx_strand_id
1 'polypeptide(L)'
;RNLLCGGLYATIAICALCEWSGVQMDGTPPALIPLHIAVKTIELSLAPLIGLFAGCIIHPCPRKVVHRLLCLAGFHALLVLLSAFTGLIFYVDAQNFYHHGALYALYMLAYGGSTVFFLVQIWFACRAYQYTGGTQLMLATLFVLLGLMVQLFLPTVKIDWITISCGALMMSKFSSDMVLQTDGLTQLVNRLGYEHYLARLHVPATILMFDVDRFKDVNDCHG
;
A
#
# COMPACT_ATOMS: atom_id res chain seq x y z
N ARG A 1 -12.40 -5.81 -1.66
CA ARG A 1 -11.23 -5.20 -2.31
C ARG A 1 -11.48 -3.72 -2.59
N ASN A 2 -12.64 -3.31 -3.12
CA ASN A 2 -12.97 -1.90 -3.37
C ASN A 2 -12.87 -1.03 -2.10
N LEU A 3 -13.26 -1.57 -0.95
CA LEU A 3 -13.14 -0.86 0.34
C LEU A 3 -11.67 -0.62 0.73
N LEU A 4 -10.78 -1.60 0.49
CA LEU A 4 -9.34 -1.46 0.75
C LEU A 4 -8.69 -0.43 -0.18
N CYS A 5 -9.06 -0.43 -1.47
CA CYS A 5 -8.58 0.58 -2.42
C CYS A 5 -9.06 1.99 -2.02
N GLY A 6 -10.34 2.12 -1.65
CA GLY A 6 -10.88 3.39 -1.14
C GLY A 6 -10.14 3.86 0.12
N GLY A 7 -9.88 2.94 1.06
CA GLY A 7 -9.09 3.21 2.26
C GLY A 7 -7.66 3.68 1.95
N LEU A 8 -6.98 3.01 1.01
CA LEU A 8 -5.64 3.40 0.57
C LEU A 8 -5.61 4.83 0.02
N TYR A 9 -6.48 5.14 -0.96
CA TYR A 9 -6.50 6.47 -1.58
C TYR A 9 -6.90 7.56 -0.59
N ALA A 10 -7.90 7.29 0.27
CA ALA A 10 -8.29 8.24 1.31
C ALA A 10 -7.12 8.51 2.28
N THR A 11 -6.40 7.47 2.70
CA THR A 11 -5.24 7.61 3.59
C THR A 11 -4.13 8.44 2.93
N ILE A 12 -3.79 8.15 1.67
CA ILE A 12 -2.79 8.92 0.90
C ILE A 12 -3.21 10.39 0.80
N ALA A 13 -4.47 10.66 0.43
CA ALA A 13 -4.97 12.02 0.28
C ALA A 13 -4.95 12.79 1.62
N ILE A 14 -5.37 12.16 2.71
CA ILE A 14 -5.35 12.78 4.05
C ILE A 14 -3.91 13.07 4.46
N CYS A 15 -2.99 12.11 4.34
CA CYS A 15 -1.59 12.32 4.72
C CYS A 15 -0.93 13.42 3.87
N ALA A 16 -1.16 13.44 2.55
CA ALA A 16 -0.64 14.48 1.66
C ALA A 16 -1.15 15.88 2.03
N LEU A 17 -2.45 16.00 2.34
CA LEU A 17 -3.04 17.26 2.80
C LEU A 17 -2.49 17.68 4.17
N CYS A 18 -2.28 16.72 5.08
CA CYS A 18 -1.71 16.99 6.40
C CYS A 18 -0.24 17.46 6.27
N GLU A 19 0.58 16.80 5.45
CA GLU A 19 1.96 17.26 5.25
C GLU A 19 2.00 18.64 4.62
N TRP A 20 1.23 18.86 3.54
CA TRP A 20 1.14 20.17 2.89
C TRP A 20 0.71 21.25 3.87
N SER A 21 -0.34 21.01 4.65
CA SER A 21 -0.86 21.94 5.67
C SER A 21 0.17 22.20 6.77
N GLY A 22 0.87 21.15 7.24
CA GLY A 22 1.91 21.27 8.25
C GLY A 22 3.06 22.18 7.80
N VAL A 23 3.56 21.98 6.57
CA VAL A 23 4.59 22.86 5.99
C VAL A 23 4.15 24.32 5.88
N GLN A 24 2.85 24.58 5.54
CA GLN A 24 2.31 25.95 5.49
C GLN A 24 2.17 26.58 6.89
N MET A 25 2.06 25.75 7.94
CA MET A 25 1.96 26.24 9.32
C MET A 25 3.30 26.55 9.96
N ASP A 26 4.42 26.06 9.41
CA ASP A 26 5.76 26.36 9.93
C ASP A 26 6.01 27.89 9.95
N GLY A 27 6.39 28.42 11.14
CA GLY A 27 6.64 29.84 11.35
C GLY A 27 5.41 30.74 11.36
N THR A 28 4.19 30.20 11.33
CA THR A 28 2.95 30.98 11.49
C THR A 28 2.68 31.35 12.95
N PRO A 29 1.73 32.27 13.22
CA PRO A 29 1.44 32.70 14.60
C PRO A 29 1.19 31.55 15.56
N PRO A 30 1.65 31.63 16.82
CA PRO A 30 1.52 30.57 17.85
C PRO A 30 0.08 30.12 18.13
N ALA A 31 -0.91 30.93 17.78
CA ALA A 31 -2.34 30.54 17.88
C ALA A 31 -2.68 29.28 17.05
N LEU A 32 -1.89 28.96 16.02
CA LEU A 32 -2.10 27.79 15.17
C LEU A 32 -1.37 26.53 15.64
N ILE A 33 -0.55 26.60 16.70
CA ILE A 33 0.19 25.45 17.25
C ILE A 33 -0.74 24.23 17.54
N PRO A 34 -1.92 24.40 18.19
CA PRO A 34 -2.80 23.25 18.44
C PRO A 34 -3.28 22.57 17.15
N LEU A 35 -3.55 23.37 16.11
CA LEU A 35 -3.97 22.84 14.80
C LEU A 35 -2.80 22.12 14.13
N HIS A 36 -1.58 22.66 14.18
CA HIS A 36 -0.39 22.04 13.64
C HIS A 36 -0.10 20.68 14.31
N ILE A 37 -0.19 20.61 15.65
CA ILE A 37 -0.08 19.36 16.41
C ILE A 37 -1.15 18.35 15.97
N ALA A 38 -2.40 18.78 15.82
CA ALA A 38 -3.49 17.89 15.37
C ALA A 38 -3.24 17.33 13.97
N VAL A 39 -2.81 18.17 13.02
CA VAL A 39 -2.48 17.80 11.65
C VAL A 39 -1.35 16.77 11.64
N LYS A 40 -0.24 17.01 12.36
CA LYS A 40 0.88 16.08 12.45
C LYS A 40 0.52 14.78 13.16
N THR A 41 -0.35 14.82 14.16
CA THR A 41 -0.88 13.62 14.83
C THR A 41 -1.64 12.73 13.84
N ILE A 42 -2.50 13.30 13.01
CA ILE A 42 -3.26 12.57 11.98
C ILE A 42 -2.30 11.95 10.95
N GLU A 43 -1.38 12.74 10.42
CA GLU A 43 -0.41 12.31 9.42
C GLU A 43 0.42 11.12 9.92
N LEU A 44 1.12 11.28 11.06
CA LEU A 44 2.01 10.26 11.60
C LEU A 44 1.26 9.00 12.06
N SER A 45 -0.02 9.12 12.46
CA SER A 45 -0.86 7.97 12.83
C SER A 45 -1.30 7.16 11.61
N LEU A 46 -1.60 7.82 10.49
CA LEU A 46 -2.17 7.19 9.30
C LEU A 46 -1.10 6.70 8.31
N ALA A 47 0.06 7.34 8.22
CA ALA A 47 1.08 7.02 7.23
C ALA A 47 1.48 5.52 7.19
N PRO A 48 1.65 4.79 8.31
CA PRO A 48 1.96 3.36 8.27
C PRO A 48 0.84 2.49 7.68
N LEU A 49 -0.42 2.97 7.67
CA LEU A 49 -1.54 2.21 7.08
C LEU A 49 -1.43 2.10 5.56
N ILE A 50 -0.72 3.00 4.89
CA ILE A 50 -0.53 2.99 3.43
C ILE A 50 0.11 1.66 3.00
N GLY A 51 1.22 1.27 3.62
CA GLY A 51 1.90 0.00 3.34
C GLY A 51 1.04 -1.22 3.67
N LEU A 52 0.23 -1.16 4.74
CA LEU A 52 -0.69 -2.23 5.13
C LEU A 52 -1.82 -2.41 4.11
N PHE A 53 -2.49 -1.33 3.72
CA PHE A 53 -3.55 -1.37 2.70
C PHE A 53 -2.99 -1.86 1.36
N ALA A 54 -1.88 -1.30 0.92
CA ALA A 54 -1.22 -1.66 -0.33
C ALA A 54 -0.86 -3.16 -0.35
N GLY A 55 -0.25 -3.68 0.70
CA GLY A 55 0.09 -5.10 0.82
C GLY A 55 -1.13 -6.02 0.77
N CYS A 56 -2.20 -5.69 1.51
CA CYS A 56 -3.44 -6.47 1.52
C CYS A 56 -4.22 -6.43 0.19
N ILE A 57 -4.04 -5.39 -0.63
CA ILE A 57 -4.64 -5.29 -1.96
C ILE A 57 -3.93 -6.21 -2.95
N ILE A 58 -2.59 -6.23 -2.91
CA ILE A 58 -1.75 -7.03 -3.83
C ILE A 58 -1.92 -8.52 -3.56
N HIS A 59 -1.80 -8.94 -2.31
CA HIS A 59 -1.89 -10.35 -1.93
C HIS A 59 -2.84 -10.51 -0.74
N PRO A 60 -3.90 -11.35 -0.87
CA PRO A 60 -4.87 -11.55 0.19
C PRO A 60 -4.21 -12.11 1.46
N CYS A 61 -4.41 -11.44 2.58
CA CYS A 61 -3.87 -11.85 3.86
C CYS A 61 -4.92 -12.62 4.70
N PRO A 62 -4.51 -13.65 5.45
CA PRO A 62 -5.38 -14.30 6.41
C PRO A 62 -5.97 -13.31 7.43
N ARG A 63 -7.23 -13.44 7.79
CA ARG A 63 -7.92 -12.53 8.74
C ARG A 63 -7.15 -12.34 10.05
N LYS A 64 -6.52 -13.40 10.56
CA LYS A 64 -5.70 -13.34 11.80
C LYS A 64 -4.51 -12.40 11.66
N VAL A 65 -3.85 -12.39 10.50
CA VAL A 65 -2.71 -11.50 10.20
C VAL A 65 -3.19 -10.06 10.12
N VAL A 66 -4.26 -9.81 9.35
CA VAL A 66 -4.86 -8.47 9.22
C VAL A 66 -5.24 -7.91 10.60
N HIS A 67 -5.88 -8.71 11.45
CA HIS A 67 -6.25 -8.28 12.81
C HIS A 67 -5.02 -7.89 13.66
N ARG A 68 -3.95 -8.69 13.63
CA ARG A 68 -2.69 -8.35 14.34
C ARG A 68 -2.07 -7.05 13.84
N LEU A 69 -2.05 -6.86 12.51
CA LEU A 69 -1.52 -5.63 11.90
C LEU A 69 -2.35 -4.40 12.29
N LEU A 70 -3.68 -4.53 12.32
CA LEU A 70 -4.57 -3.44 12.76
C LEU A 70 -4.39 -3.13 14.25
N CYS A 71 -4.22 -4.13 15.12
CA CYS A 71 -3.91 -3.91 16.52
C CYS A 71 -2.57 -3.17 16.70
N LEU A 72 -1.54 -3.56 15.92
CA LEU A 72 -0.23 -2.89 15.96
C LEU A 72 -0.32 -1.45 15.45
N ALA A 73 -1.06 -1.20 14.37
CA ALA A 73 -1.30 0.14 13.85
C ALA A 73 -2.10 1.00 14.85
N GLY A 74 -3.11 0.43 15.50
CA GLY A 74 -3.87 1.11 16.56
C GLY A 74 -3.01 1.47 17.78
N PHE A 75 -2.11 0.56 18.19
CA PHE A 75 -1.15 0.83 19.25
C PHE A 75 -0.18 1.96 18.85
N HIS A 76 0.32 1.93 17.61
CA HIS A 76 1.16 3.02 17.09
C HIS A 76 0.41 4.36 17.10
N ALA A 77 -0.83 4.40 16.59
CA ALA A 77 -1.65 5.62 16.59
C ALA A 77 -1.88 6.16 18.01
N LEU A 78 -2.07 5.28 19.00
CA LEU A 78 -2.17 5.67 20.40
C LEU A 78 -0.87 6.31 20.91
N LEU A 79 0.30 5.76 20.56
CA LEU A 79 1.61 6.35 20.93
C LEU A 79 1.80 7.72 20.31
N VAL A 80 1.40 7.92 19.04
CA VAL A 80 1.47 9.21 18.35
C VAL A 80 0.52 10.21 19.02
N LEU A 81 -0.70 9.79 19.38
CA LEU A 81 -1.66 10.63 20.10
C LEU A 81 -1.13 11.06 21.48
N LEU A 82 -0.50 10.16 22.23
CA LEU A 82 0.15 10.49 23.49
C LEU A 82 1.31 11.47 23.29
N SER A 83 2.02 11.34 22.18
CA SER A 83 3.11 12.25 21.82
C SER A 83 2.64 13.68 21.55
N ALA A 84 1.41 13.90 21.12
CA ALA A 84 0.84 15.23 20.96
C ALA A 84 0.85 16.05 22.26
N PHE A 85 0.84 15.37 23.43
CA PHE A 85 0.88 15.98 24.75
C PHE A 85 2.28 15.93 25.40
N THR A 86 3.08 14.92 25.07
CA THR A 86 4.39 14.65 25.71
C THR A 86 5.58 15.10 24.89
N GLY A 87 5.43 15.31 23.59
CA GLY A 87 6.53 15.66 22.67
C GLY A 87 7.52 14.52 22.40
N LEU A 88 7.23 13.26 22.79
CA LEU A 88 8.20 12.17 22.73
C LEU A 88 8.53 11.72 21.30
N ILE A 89 7.53 11.58 20.42
CA ILE A 89 7.74 11.19 19.01
C ILE A 89 7.95 12.45 18.16
N PHE A 90 7.12 13.47 18.36
CA PHE A 90 7.23 14.76 17.68
C PHE A 90 6.75 15.88 18.60
N TYR A 91 7.18 17.09 18.32
CA TYR A 91 6.66 18.30 18.98
C TYR A 91 6.68 19.50 18.03
N VAL A 92 5.90 20.49 18.36
CA VAL A 92 5.89 21.81 17.69
C VAL A 92 6.38 22.81 18.71
N ASP A 93 7.39 23.62 18.34
CA ASP A 93 7.98 24.60 19.22
C ASP A 93 7.14 25.88 19.38
N ALA A 94 7.59 26.82 20.21
CA ALA A 94 6.90 28.07 20.46
C ALA A 94 6.86 29.00 19.23
N GLN A 95 7.71 28.79 18.25
CA GLN A 95 7.75 29.49 16.96
C GLN A 95 6.90 28.80 15.88
N ASN A 96 6.18 27.74 16.27
CA ASN A 96 5.33 26.92 15.39
C ASN A 96 6.11 26.17 14.30
N PHE A 97 7.30 25.66 14.63
CA PHE A 97 8.05 24.74 13.76
C PHE A 97 7.94 23.31 14.26
N TYR A 98 7.77 22.38 13.31
CA TYR A 98 7.74 20.96 13.58
C TYR A 98 9.16 20.40 13.83
N HIS A 99 9.29 19.54 14.87
CA HIS A 99 10.53 18.86 15.22
C HIS A 99 10.30 17.39 15.56
N HIS A 100 11.32 16.57 15.32
CA HIS A 100 11.33 15.17 15.75
C HIS A 100 11.62 15.09 17.26
N GLY A 101 10.84 14.29 17.97
CA GLY A 101 11.07 13.98 19.39
C GLY A 101 12.12 12.89 19.58
N ALA A 102 12.49 12.63 20.83
CA ALA A 102 13.52 11.64 21.21
C ALA A 102 13.17 10.20 20.78
N LEU A 103 11.87 9.87 20.69
CA LEU A 103 11.37 8.55 20.30
C LEU A 103 10.83 8.53 18.86
N TYR A 104 11.23 9.46 18.00
CA TYR A 104 10.83 9.48 16.59
C TYR A 104 11.16 8.17 15.85
N ALA A 105 12.19 7.44 16.32
CA ALA A 105 12.53 6.12 15.80
C ALA A 105 11.37 5.11 15.86
N LEU A 106 10.43 5.24 16.81
CA LEU A 106 9.26 4.37 16.91
C LEU A 106 8.31 4.57 15.70
N TYR A 107 8.13 5.82 15.26
CA TYR A 107 7.39 6.11 14.02
C TYR A 107 8.12 5.52 12.81
N MET A 108 9.44 5.73 12.71
CA MET A 108 10.24 5.17 11.61
C MET A 108 10.17 3.64 11.56
N LEU A 109 10.16 2.96 12.71
CA LEU A 109 9.97 1.51 12.80
C LEU A 109 8.56 1.08 12.33
N ALA A 110 7.52 1.79 12.71
CA ALA A 110 6.15 1.49 12.29
C ALA A 110 5.98 1.70 10.76
N TYR A 111 6.46 2.82 10.24
CA TYR A 111 6.42 3.13 8.81
C TYR A 111 7.29 2.18 7.99
N GLY A 112 8.54 1.95 8.40
CA GLY A 112 9.46 1.01 7.77
C GLY A 112 8.95 -0.43 7.83
N GLY A 113 8.37 -0.86 8.96
CA GLY A 113 7.75 -2.17 9.12
C GLY A 113 6.56 -2.37 8.17
N SER A 114 5.71 -1.36 7.99
CA SER A 114 4.62 -1.41 7.02
C SER A 114 5.12 -1.48 5.56
N THR A 115 6.22 -0.77 5.26
CA THR A 115 6.88 -0.82 3.96
C THR A 115 7.49 -2.20 3.70
N VAL A 116 8.17 -2.79 4.67
CA VAL A 116 8.70 -4.17 4.58
C VAL A 116 7.56 -5.17 4.38
N PHE A 117 6.46 -5.04 5.11
CA PHE A 117 5.27 -5.87 4.91
C PHE A 117 4.76 -5.77 3.46
N PHE A 118 4.64 -4.56 2.93
CA PHE A 118 4.26 -4.33 1.53
C PHE A 118 5.21 -5.02 0.54
N LEU A 119 6.53 -4.90 0.71
CA LEU A 119 7.53 -5.55 -0.15
C LEU A 119 7.44 -7.08 -0.07
N VAL A 120 7.20 -7.64 1.11
CA VAL A 120 6.97 -9.09 1.30
C VAL A 120 5.72 -9.55 0.54
N GLN A 121 4.63 -8.77 0.57
CA GLN A 121 3.42 -9.09 -0.18
C GLN A 121 3.63 -9.02 -1.69
N ILE A 122 4.42 -8.07 -2.19
CA ILE A 122 4.84 -8.01 -3.60
C ILE A 122 5.61 -9.29 -3.97
N TRP A 123 6.55 -9.70 -3.13
CA TRP A 123 7.34 -10.91 -3.38
C TRP A 123 6.44 -12.17 -3.45
N PHE A 124 5.47 -12.32 -2.54
CA PHE A 124 4.49 -13.40 -2.59
C PHE A 124 3.61 -13.33 -3.83
N ALA A 125 3.13 -12.14 -4.20
CA ALA A 125 2.34 -11.94 -5.41
C ALA A 125 3.13 -12.29 -6.67
N CYS A 126 4.38 -11.86 -6.80
CA CYS A 126 5.25 -12.21 -7.94
C CYS A 126 5.49 -13.72 -8.06
N ARG A 127 5.56 -14.44 -6.92
CA ARG A 127 5.68 -15.91 -6.93
C ARG A 127 4.38 -16.63 -7.25
N ALA A 128 3.27 -16.15 -6.71
CA ALA A 128 1.95 -16.75 -6.92
C ALA A 128 1.45 -16.52 -8.36
N TYR A 129 1.70 -15.34 -8.88
CA TYR A 129 1.30 -14.95 -10.22
C TYR A 129 2.51 -15.00 -11.15
N GLN A 130 2.87 -16.19 -11.64
CA GLN A 130 3.98 -16.41 -12.62
C GLN A 130 3.82 -15.62 -13.93
N TYR A 131 2.84 -14.70 -14.00
CA TYR A 131 2.35 -14.07 -15.21
C TYR A 131 2.66 -12.58 -15.29
N THR A 132 2.78 -12.14 -16.46
CA THR A 132 2.79 -10.86 -17.19
C THR A 132 2.82 -9.54 -16.40
N GLY A 133 2.33 -9.49 -15.16
CA GLY A 133 2.27 -8.28 -14.34
C GLY A 133 3.41 -8.10 -13.33
N GLY A 134 4.23 -9.13 -13.10
CA GLY A 134 5.31 -9.05 -12.11
C GLY A 134 6.32 -7.95 -12.41
N THR A 135 6.70 -7.79 -13.67
CA THR A 135 7.62 -6.73 -14.13
C THR A 135 7.01 -5.34 -13.89
N GLN A 136 5.73 -5.14 -14.19
CA GLN A 136 5.06 -3.87 -13.97
C GLN A 136 4.98 -3.51 -12.48
N LEU A 137 4.70 -4.51 -11.63
CA LEU A 137 4.67 -4.34 -10.18
C LEU A 137 6.05 -4.01 -9.62
N MET A 138 7.10 -4.67 -10.11
CA MET A 138 8.49 -4.36 -9.74
C MET A 138 8.88 -2.95 -10.17
N LEU A 139 8.54 -2.51 -11.39
CA LEU A 139 8.81 -1.16 -11.88
C LEU A 139 8.05 -0.10 -11.05
N ALA A 140 6.79 -0.34 -10.72
CA ALA A 140 6.01 0.55 -9.86
C ALA A 140 6.64 0.67 -8.47
N THR A 141 7.09 -0.44 -7.90
CA THR A 141 7.77 -0.45 -6.59
C THR A 141 9.10 0.29 -6.65
N LEU A 142 9.90 0.04 -7.68
CA LEU A 142 11.17 0.74 -7.89
C LEU A 142 10.96 2.24 -8.03
N PHE A 143 9.93 2.67 -8.77
CA PHE A 143 9.57 4.08 -8.92
C PHE A 143 9.25 4.74 -7.57
N VAL A 144 8.45 4.08 -6.72
CA VAL A 144 8.15 4.61 -5.36
C VAL A 144 9.41 4.67 -4.50
N LEU A 145 10.23 3.61 -4.51
CA LEU A 145 11.48 3.59 -3.74
C LEU A 145 12.45 4.70 -4.19
N LEU A 146 12.56 4.94 -5.48
CA LEU A 146 13.38 6.04 -6.02
C LEU A 146 12.87 7.41 -5.56
N GLY A 147 11.54 7.62 -5.57
CA GLY A 147 10.95 8.87 -5.07
C GLY A 147 11.24 9.10 -3.58
N LEU A 148 11.10 8.06 -2.75
CA LEU A 148 11.44 8.12 -1.33
C LEU A 148 12.95 8.38 -1.10
N MET A 149 13.82 7.78 -1.94
CA MET A 149 15.26 8.05 -1.90
C MET A 149 15.59 9.49 -2.25
N VAL A 150 14.96 10.06 -3.29
CA VAL A 150 15.16 11.48 -3.64
C VAL A 150 14.83 12.38 -2.46
N GLN A 151 13.72 12.15 -1.76
CA GLN A 151 13.36 12.96 -0.61
C GLN A 151 14.30 12.77 0.58
N LEU A 152 14.86 11.58 0.76
CA LEU A 152 15.84 11.32 1.82
C LEU A 152 17.12 12.14 1.61
N PHE A 153 17.61 12.26 0.36
CA PHE A 153 18.82 13.00 0.02
C PHE A 153 18.58 14.48 -0.24
N LEU A 154 17.36 14.85 -0.69
CA LEU A 154 16.95 16.22 -1.02
C LEU A 154 15.65 16.57 -0.27
N PRO A 155 15.70 16.82 1.05
CA PRO A 155 14.48 17.06 1.87
C PRO A 155 13.65 18.28 1.43
N THR A 156 14.25 19.20 0.66
CA THR A 156 13.57 20.37 0.09
C THR A 156 12.63 20.00 -1.06
N VAL A 157 12.83 18.83 -1.69
CA VAL A 157 12.03 18.36 -2.83
C VAL A 157 10.92 17.43 -2.32
N LYS A 158 9.70 17.93 -2.24
CA LYS A 158 8.52 17.22 -1.73
C LYS A 158 7.80 16.46 -2.84
N ILE A 159 8.34 15.29 -3.26
CA ILE A 159 7.78 14.46 -4.34
C ILE A 159 7.24 13.11 -3.86
N ASP A 160 7.41 12.77 -2.59
CA ASP A 160 7.02 11.49 -2.00
C ASP A 160 5.53 11.17 -2.20
N TRP A 161 4.63 12.10 -1.91
CA TRP A 161 3.19 11.89 -2.09
C TRP A 161 2.78 11.72 -3.54
N ILE A 162 3.45 12.39 -4.47
CA ILE A 162 3.22 12.22 -5.91
C ILE A 162 3.65 10.82 -6.33
N THR A 163 4.84 10.39 -5.91
CA THR A 163 5.36 9.06 -6.26
C THR A 163 4.56 7.94 -5.61
N ILE A 164 4.14 8.09 -4.34
CA ILE A 164 3.25 7.15 -3.64
C ILE A 164 1.90 7.05 -4.35
N SER A 165 1.31 8.19 -4.74
CA SER A 165 0.02 8.22 -5.45
C SER A 165 0.11 7.55 -6.81
N CYS A 166 1.14 7.83 -7.61
CA CYS A 166 1.39 7.17 -8.88
C CYS A 166 1.62 5.66 -8.70
N GLY A 167 2.40 5.27 -7.70
CA GLY A 167 2.61 3.86 -7.36
C GLY A 167 1.30 3.15 -6.99
N ALA A 168 0.45 3.78 -6.19
CA ALA A 168 -0.86 3.26 -5.81
C ALA A 168 -1.80 3.09 -7.02
N LEU A 169 -1.78 4.03 -7.97
CA LEU A 169 -2.54 3.91 -9.24
C LEU A 169 -2.03 2.74 -10.10
N MET A 170 -0.71 2.61 -10.27
CA MET A 170 -0.10 1.50 -11.02
C MET A 170 -0.44 0.15 -10.36
N MET A 171 -0.39 0.08 -9.03
CA MET A 171 -0.76 -1.11 -8.26
C MET A 171 -2.24 -1.46 -8.41
N SER A 172 -3.14 -0.47 -8.39
CA SER A 172 -4.57 -0.69 -8.59
C SER A 172 -4.87 -1.19 -9.99
N LYS A 173 -4.21 -0.65 -11.00
CA LYS A 173 -4.31 -1.16 -12.38
C LYS A 173 -3.85 -2.62 -12.44
N PHE A 174 -2.67 -2.94 -11.90
CA PHE A 174 -2.17 -4.31 -11.83
C PHE A 174 -3.19 -5.25 -11.18
N SER A 175 -3.73 -4.87 -10.02
CA SER A 175 -4.73 -5.66 -9.30
C SER A 175 -6.02 -5.85 -10.12
N SER A 176 -6.44 -4.87 -10.91
CA SER A 176 -7.60 -4.96 -11.80
C SER A 176 -7.33 -5.90 -12.98
N ASP A 177 -6.17 -5.77 -13.62
CA ASP A 177 -5.76 -6.62 -14.74
C ASP A 177 -5.69 -8.09 -14.32
N MET A 178 -5.22 -8.37 -13.10
CA MET A 178 -5.20 -9.73 -12.54
C MET A 178 -6.59 -10.34 -12.40
N VAL A 179 -7.57 -9.55 -11.95
CA VAL A 179 -8.97 -10.03 -11.83
C VAL A 179 -9.57 -10.31 -13.19
N LEU A 180 -9.28 -9.48 -14.20
CA LEU A 180 -9.77 -9.68 -15.57
C LEU A 180 -9.17 -10.94 -16.23
N GLN A 181 -8.05 -11.46 -15.77
CA GLN A 181 -7.36 -12.64 -16.29
C GLN A 181 -7.68 -13.94 -15.53
N THR A 182 -8.50 -13.87 -14.47
CA THR A 182 -8.89 -15.04 -13.66
C THR A 182 -10.39 -15.34 -13.82
N ASP A 183 -10.72 -16.63 -13.80
CA ASP A 183 -12.09 -17.10 -13.75
C ASP A 183 -12.67 -16.95 -12.33
N GLY A 184 -13.87 -16.40 -12.22
CA GLY A 184 -14.49 -16.07 -10.94
C GLY A 184 -14.87 -17.28 -10.08
N LEU A 185 -15.12 -18.44 -10.69
CA LEU A 185 -15.55 -19.67 -10.00
C LEU A 185 -14.33 -20.50 -9.59
N THR A 186 -13.46 -20.79 -10.54
CA THR A 186 -12.34 -21.71 -10.38
C THR A 186 -11.08 -21.07 -9.85
N GLN A 187 -10.98 -19.74 -9.92
CA GLN A 187 -9.78 -18.94 -9.62
C GLN A 187 -8.58 -19.30 -10.51
N LEU A 188 -8.80 -20.04 -11.57
CA LEU A 188 -7.79 -20.37 -12.58
C LEU A 188 -7.70 -19.22 -13.60
N VAL A 189 -6.64 -19.26 -14.42
CA VAL A 189 -6.47 -18.33 -15.53
C VAL A 189 -7.61 -18.55 -16.55
N ASN A 190 -8.31 -17.48 -16.90
CA ASN A 190 -9.36 -17.54 -17.91
C ASN A 190 -8.78 -17.50 -19.32
N ARG A 191 -9.66 -17.53 -20.35
CA ARG A 191 -9.25 -17.51 -21.75
C ARG A 191 -8.35 -16.31 -22.10
N LEU A 192 -8.68 -15.12 -21.60
CA LEU A 192 -7.88 -13.91 -21.85
C LEU A 192 -6.47 -14.03 -21.28
N GLY A 193 -6.35 -14.49 -20.05
CA GLY A 193 -5.06 -14.73 -19.41
C GLY A 193 -4.25 -15.81 -20.12
N TYR A 194 -4.90 -16.88 -20.59
CA TYR A 194 -4.26 -17.94 -21.37
C TYR A 194 -3.72 -17.41 -22.71
N GLU A 195 -4.49 -16.63 -23.46
CA GLU A 195 -4.06 -16.02 -24.72
C GLU A 195 -2.86 -15.08 -24.52
N HIS A 196 -2.87 -14.27 -23.45
CA HIS A 196 -1.73 -13.43 -23.06
C HIS A 196 -0.49 -14.26 -22.69
N TYR A 197 -0.65 -15.40 -22.03
CA TYR A 197 0.44 -16.30 -21.69
C TYR A 197 1.06 -16.91 -22.96
N LEU A 198 0.24 -17.44 -23.87
CA LEU A 198 0.72 -18.02 -25.13
C LEU A 198 1.47 -17.00 -25.99
N ALA A 199 0.99 -15.77 -26.08
CA ALA A 199 1.63 -14.71 -26.85
C ALA A 199 3.07 -14.38 -26.39
N ARG A 200 3.41 -14.74 -25.16
CA ARG A 200 4.74 -14.51 -24.55
C ARG A 200 5.58 -15.77 -24.41
N LEU A 201 5.05 -16.90 -24.83
CA LEU A 201 5.75 -18.16 -24.74
C LEU A 201 6.77 -18.25 -25.88
N HIS A 202 8.06 -18.11 -25.54
CA HIS A 202 9.17 -18.16 -26.52
C HIS A 202 10.00 -19.46 -26.42
N VAL A 203 9.50 -20.44 -25.67
CA VAL A 203 10.12 -21.75 -25.49
C VAL A 203 9.19 -22.86 -25.97
N PRO A 204 9.70 -24.01 -26.46
CA PRO A 204 8.86 -25.15 -26.78
C PRO A 204 8.04 -25.57 -25.57
N ALA A 205 6.73 -25.77 -25.75
CA ALA A 205 5.82 -26.20 -24.70
C ALA A 205 4.84 -27.25 -25.22
N THR A 206 4.38 -28.13 -24.34
CA THR A 206 3.33 -29.10 -24.64
C THR A 206 2.01 -28.55 -24.08
N ILE A 207 0.97 -28.53 -24.90
CA ILE A 207 -0.38 -28.14 -24.50
C ILE A 207 -1.17 -29.43 -24.25
N LEU A 208 -1.75 -29.53 -23.05
CA LEU A 208 -2.67 -30.60 -22.69
C LEU A 208 -4.09 -30.00 -22.62
N MET A 209 -5.02 -30.62 -23.32
CA MET A 209 -6.45 -30.29 -23.24
C MET A 209 -7.19 -31.41 -22.52
N PHE A 210 -8.03 -31.03 -21.56
CA PHE A 210 -8.87 -31.96 -20.82
C PHE A 210 -10.32 -31.57 -21.07
N ASP A 211 -11.17 -32.57 -21.26
CA ASP A 211 -12.62 -32.42 -21.34
C ASP A 211 -13.29 -33.45 -20.42
N VAL A 212 -14.45 -33.12 -19.88
CA VAL A 212 -15.23 -34.01 -19.02
C VAL A 212 -16.15 -34.83 -19.91
N ASP A 213 -15.92 -36.14 -19.96
CA ASP A 213 -16.78 -37.06 -20.70
C ASP A 213 -18.22 -37.01 -20.15
N ARG A 214 -19.19 -36.89 -21.06
CA ARG A 214 -20.63 -36.80 -20.76
C ARG A 214 -20.97 -35.71 -19.75
N PHE A 215 -20.31 -34.53 -19.82
CA PHE A 215 -20.56 -33.41 -18.91
C PHE A 215 -22.04 -33.03 -18.82
N LYS A 216 -22.77 -33.11 -19.94
CA LYS A 216 -24.21 -32.84 -19.96
C LYS A 216 -24.99 -33.77 -19.05
N ASP A 217 -24.72 -35.08 -19.11
CA ASP A 217 -25.42 -36.07 -18.29
C ASP A 217 -25.14 -35.85 -16.80
N VAL A 218 -23.90 -35.48 -16.47
CA VAL A 218 -23.49 -35.14 -15.09
C VAL A 218 -24.22 -33.89 -14.59
N ASN A 219 -24.30 -32.86 -15.45
CA ASN A 219 -24.98 -31.62 -15.10
C ASN A 219 -26.50 -31.79 -14.97
N ASP A 220 -27.10 -32.59 -15.84
CA ASP A 220 -28.56 -32.89 -15.79
C ASP A 220 -28.96 -33.74 -14.58
N CYS A 221 -28.02 -34.55 -14.04
CA CYS A 221 -28.27 -35.39 -12.86
C CYS A 221 -27.93 -34.73 -11.52
N HIS A 222 -26.95 -33.79 -11.49
CA HIS A 222 -26.36 -33.26 -10.26
C HIS A 222 -26.27 -31.72 -10.23
N GLY A 223 -26.58 -31.04 -11.31
CA GLY A 223 -26.43 -29.58 -11.52
C GLY A 223 -27.53 -28.66 -11.05
#